data_8f65d27ae07aa069bbab25abb51b15a4
#
_entry.id   8f65d27ae07aa069bbab25abb51b15a4
#
_cell.length_a   1.000
_cell.length_b   1.000
_cell.length_c   1.000
_cell.angle_alpha   90.00
_cell.angle_beta   90.00
_cell.angle_gamma   90.00
#
_symmetry.space_group_name_H-M   'P 1'
#
loop_
_entity.id
_entity.type
_entity.pdbx_description
1 polymer ?
#
loop_
_entity_poly.entity_id
_entity_poly.type
_entity_poly.pdbx_seq_one_letter_code
_entity_poly.pdbx_strand_id
1 'polypeptide(L)'
;MILSVFGFRTLTLLFIKVYNTQLSFKCQSIFALFSIQSNFSALLFDFSVSPAYNRQRVIKMNWIHNHKRALLHINLAFIGGLTGVYAILVRGGNFGAAQTMNLIEMILNFAEMNLTDAFLRLAIFILYGLAIIAAFLIGERFSSVKSYIALVIEIVCVWIAGIIPSSVHPLIALFPVFILNAYQWQTFTTPECYNSSTIFSTNNYKQTVLAWMRYHMTHDQSQKKRAWLFTGTLIFFHLGILAGYFAVKHAGIHGIWFTFVPLITATCLVLPIGGAEILEADVGI
;
A
#
# COMPACT_ATOMS: atom_id res chain seq x y z
N MET A 1 10.39 33.53 28.44
CA MET A 1 10.11 33.22 27.00
C MET A 1 11.31 32.55 26.25
N ILE A 2 12.47 32.34 26.85
CA ILE A 2 13.65 31.71 26.22
C ILE A 2 13.78 30.21 26.62
N LEU A 3 13.20 29.79 27.74
CA LEU A 3 13.27 28.39 28.24
C LEU A 3 12.32 27.40 27.54
N SER A 4 11.28 27.88 26.83
CA SER A 4 10.32 27.00 26.12
C SER A 4 10.81 26.55 24.74
N VAL A 5 11.71 27.28 24.11
CA VAL A 5 12.23 26.95 22.77
C VAL A 5 13.32 25.87 22.84
N PHE A 6 14.10 25.83 23.93
CA PHE A 6 15.14 24.80 24.13
C PHE A 6 14.57 23.41 24.43
N GLY A 7 13.47 23.34 25.18
CA GLY A 7 12.81 22.07 25.48
C GLY A 7 12.21 21.39 24.25
N PHE A 8 11.64 22.15 23.34
CA PHE A 8 11.02 21.62 22.12
C PHE A 8 12.05 21.08 21.12
N ARG A 9 13.20 21.75 20.99
CA ARG A 9 14.31 21.31 20.12
C ARG A 9 14.95 20.02 20.60
N THR A 10 15.09 19.84 21.90
CA THR A 10 15.67 18.64 22.51
C THR A 10 14.72 17.45 22.40
N LEU A 11 13.41 17.66 22.60
CA LEU A 11 12.39 16.60 22.39
C LEU A 11 12.29 16.16 20.93
N THR A 12 12.34 17.10 19.99
CA THR A 12 12.29 16.79 18.55
C THR A 12 13.51 16.00 18.10
N LEU A 13 14.70 16.36 18.59
CA LEU A 13 15.94 15.64 18.29
C LEU A 13 15.96 14.23 18.94
N LEU A 14 15.40 14.09 20.15
CA LEU A 14 15.25 12.78 20.81
C LEU A 14 14.26 11.89 20.04
N PHE A 15 13.12 12.44 19.60
CA PHE A 15 12.14 11.72 18.80
C PHE A 15 12.69 11.26 17.44
N ILE A 16 13.46 12.12 16.76
CA ILE A 16 14.10 11.79 15.50
C ILE A 16 15.18 10.71 15.71
N LYS A 17 15.93 10.78 16.81
CA LYS A 17 16.98 9.82 17.12
C LYS A 17 16.41 8.44 17.51
N VAL A 18 15.33 8.39 18.28
CA VAL A 18 14.63 7.15 18.66
C VAL A 18 13.92 6.54 17.45
N TYR A 19 13.29 7.36 16.61
CA TYR A 19 12.60 6.90 15.40
C TYR A 19 13.58 6.30 14.36
N ASN A 20 14.71 6.96 14.13
CA ASN A 20 15.74 6.49 13.21
C ASN A 20 16.48 5.24 13.74
N THR A 21 16.70 5.11 15.06
CA THR A 21 17.34 3.91 15.64
C THR A 21 16.41 2.71 15.61
N GLN A 22 15.12 2.85 15.86
CA GLN A 22 14.18 1.71 15.81
C GLN A 22 13.96 1.18 14.40
N LEU A 23 13.87 2.06 13.38
CA LEU A 23 13.74 1.61 11.98
C LEU A 23 15.03 0.96 11.45
N SER A 24 16.20 1.51 11.79
CA SER A 24 17.50 0.92 11.41
C SER A 24 17.72 -0.44 12.07
N PHE A 25 17.34 -0.59 13.34
CA PHE A 25 17.51 -1.86 14.08
C PHE A 25 16.60 -2.96 13.54
N LYS A 26 15.33 -2.68 13.16
CA LYS A 26 14.46 -3.70 12.57
C LYS A 26 14.90 -4.14 11.18
N CYS A 27 15.36 -3.23 10.32
CA CYS A 27 15.90 -3.61 9.01
C CYS A 27 17.25 -4.34 9.12
N GLN A 28 18.14 -3.91 9.99
CA GLN A 28 19.44 -4.58 10.17
C GLN A 28 19.34 -5.93 10.85
N SER A 29 18.43 -6.12 11.82
CA SER A 29 18.21 -7.40 12.49
C SER A 29 17.61 -8.46 11.57
N ILE A 30 16.73 -8.05 10.65
CA ILE A 30 16.18 -8.95 9.63
C ILE A 30 17.28 -9.35 8.63
N PHE A 31 18.17 -8.45 8.23
CA PHE A 31 19.31 -8.77 7.35
C PHE A 31 20.36 -9.66 8.02
N ALA A 32 20.64 -9.45 9.31
CA ALA A 32 21.59 -10.28 10.08
C ALA A 32 21.05 -11.70 10.31
N LEU A 33 19.74 -11.84 10.61
CA LEU A 33 19.09 -13.15 10.74
C LEU A 33 19.07 -13.91 9.41
N PHE A 34 18.84 -13.24 8.28
CA PHE A 34 18.93 -13.86 6.95
C PHE A 34 20.34 -14.34 6.59
N SER A 35 21.37 -13.60 6.99
CA SER A 35 22.77 -13.99 6.76
C SER A 35 23.22 -15.19 7.59
N ILE A 36 22.70 -15.34 8.81
CA ILE A 36 23.05 -16.47 9.70
C ILE A 36 22.31 -17.75 9.26
N GLN A 37 21.08 -17.63 8.79
CA GLN A 37 20.27 -18.78 8.37
C GLN A 37 20.72 -19.38 7.03
N SER A 38 21.26 -18.54 6.13
CA SER A 38 21.84 -19.03 4.85
C SER A 38 23.12 -19.88 5.04
N ASN A 39 23.86 -19.66 6.12
CA ASN A 39 25.05 -20.43 6.42
C ASN A 39 24.77 -21.77 7.14
N PHE A 40 23.61 -21.90 7.81
CA PHE A 40 23.26 -23.13 8.52
C PHE A 40 22.58 -24.17 7.63
N SER A 41 21.82 -23.76 6.62
CA SER A 41 21.19 -24.67 5.66
C SER A 41 22.17 -25.24 4.63
N ALA A 42 23.31 -24.60 4.39
CA ALA A 42 24.35 -25.10 3.51
C ALA A 42 25.12 -26.31 4.08
N LEU A 43 24.98 -26.57 5.38
CA LEU A 43 25.73 -27.66 6.07
C LEU A 43 24.97 -28.99 6.12
N LEU A 44 23.69 -29.05 5.74
CA LEU A 44 22.86 -30.26 5.92
C LEU A 44 22.38 -30.94 4.60
N PHE A 45 22.63 -30.39 3.42
CA PHE A 45 22.23 -31.04 2.16
C PHE A 45 23.35 -31.02 1.10
N ASP A 46 24.23 -31.99 1.20
CA ASP A 46 25.16 -32.37 0.13
C ASP A 46 24.45 -33.32 -0.83
N PHE A 47 23.71 -32.74 -1.81
CA PHE A 47 23.28 -33.44 -3.01
C PHE A 47 23.85 -32.71 -4.23
N SER A 48 24.67 -33.43 -5.00
CA SER A 48 25.52 -33.06 -6.12
C SER A 48 24.80 -32.36 -7.29
N VAL A 49 24.34 -31.14 -7.09
CA VAL A 49 23.99 -30.20 -8.18
C VAL A 49 24.99 -29.05 -8.11
N SER A 50 25.64 -28.76 -9.23
CA SER A 50 26.69 -27.75 -9.33
C SER A 50 26.30 -26.45 -8.62
N PRO A 51 27.14 -25.90 -7.71
CA PRO A 51 26.86 -24.67 -6.98
C PRO A 51 26.53 -23.46 -7.88
N ALA A 52 27.06 -23.45 -9.09
CA ALA A 52 26.79 -22.41 -10.10
C ALA A 52 25.35 -22.45 -10.62
N TYR A 53 24.79 -23.65 -10.82
CA TYR A 53 23.40 -23.81 -11.31
C TYR A 53 22.38 -23.35 -10.26
N ASN A 54 22.58 -23.70 -9.00
CA ASN A 54 21.72 -23.25 -7.89
C ASN A 54 21.79 -21.72 -7.71
N ARG A 55 22.99 -21.13 -7.81
CA ARG A 55 23.16 -19.68 -7.71
C ARG A 55 22.44 -18.92 -8.82
N GLN A 56 22.49 -19.39 -10.07
CA GLN A 56 21.77 -18.78 -11.19
C GLN A 56 20.26 -18.93 -11.05
N ARG A 57 19.76 -20.05 -10.54
CA ARG A 57 18.33 -20.29 -10.31
C ARG A 57 17.79 -19.37 -9.21
N VAL A 58 18.50 -19.22 -8.10
CA VAL A 58 18.14 -18.29 -7.00
C VAL A 58 18.14 -16.85 -7.48
N ILE A 59 19.16 -16.41 -8.22
CA ILE A 59 19.23 -15.05 -8.78
C ILE A 59 18.05 -14.79 -9.73
N LYS A 60 17.70 -15.75 -10.59
CA LYS A 60 16.58 -15.62 -11.54
C LYS A 60 15.23 -15.61 -10.81
N MET A 61 15.04 -16.42 -9.77
CA MET A 61 13.82 -16.43 -8.93
C MET A 61 13.65 -15.11 -8.17
N ASN A 62 14.69 -14.61 -7.51
CA ASN A 62 14.65 -13.32 -6.83
C ASN A 62 14.35 -12.15 -7.77
N TRP A 63 14.89 -12.18 -9.00
CA TRP A 63 14.60 -11.18 -10.02
C TRP A 63 13.12 -11.19 -10.41
N ILE A 64 12.54 -12.37 -10.70
CA ILE A 64 11.13 -12.54 -11.05
C ILE A 64 10.23 -12.09 -9.90
N HIS A 65 10.54 -12.50 -8.67
CA HIS A 65 9.77 -12.13 -7.47
C HIS A 65 9.74 -10.62 -7.25
N ASN A 66 10.88 -9.94 -7.31
CA ASN A 66 10.97 -8.50 -7.14
C ASN A 66 10.21 -7.73 -8.24
N HIS A 67 10.24 -8.21 -9.49
CA HIS A 67 9.47 -7.60 -10.59
C HIS A 67 7.97 -7.79 -10.41
N LYS A 68 7.51 -8.98 -9.98
CA LYS A 68 6.10 -9.21 -9.67
C LYS A 68 5.59 -8.28 -8.57
N ARG A 69 6.34 -8.13 -7.47
CA ARG A 69 5.96 -7.22 -6.37
C ARG A 69 5.88 -5.77 -6.83
N ALA A 70 6.82 -5.32 -7.66
CA ALA A 70 6.77 -3.97 -8.23
C ALA A 70 5.57 -3.79 -9.16
N LEU A 71 5.28 -4.76 -10.04
CA LEU A 71 4.12 -4.74 -10.93
C LEU A 71 2.81 -4.77 -10.13
N LEU A 72 2.71 -5.60 -9.10
CA LEU A 72 1.56 -5.64 -8.20
C LEU A 72 1.36 -4.27 -7.55
N HIS A 73 2.41 -3.65 -7.02
CA HIS A 73 2.34 -2.33 -6.38
C HIS A 73 1.85 -1.24 -7.33
N ILE A 74 2.36 -1.22 -8.57
CA ILE A 74 1.95 -0.28 -9.62
C ILE A 74 0.48 -0.53 -10.03
N ASN A 75 0.07 -1.80 -10.16
CA ASN A 75 -1.32 -2.15 -10.46
C ASN A 75 -2.28 -1.74 -9.33
N LEU A 76 -1.90 -1.94 -8.07
CA LEU A 76 -2.67 -1.47 -6.92
C LEU A 76 -2.75 0.07 -6.87
N ALA A 77 -1.71 0.78 -7.30
CA ALA A 77 -1.78 2.23 -7.42
C ALA A 77 -2.80 2.67 -8.49
N PHE A 78 -2.91 1.93 -9.60
CA PHE A 78 -3.98 2.16 -10.58
C PHE A 78 -5.37 1.97 -9.96
N ILE A 79 -5.58 0.92 -9.15
CA ILE A 79 -6.83 0.69 -8.39
C ILE A 79 -7.10 1.85 -7.44
N GLY A 80 -6.09 2.32 -6.69
CA GLY A 80 -6.23 3.46 -5.79
C GLY A 80 -6.65 4.75 -6.50
N GLY A 81 -6.12 5.00 -7.70
CA GLY A 81 -6.52 6.13 -8.55
C GLY A 81 -7.97 6.03 -9.03
N LEU A 82 -8.37 4.84 -9.51
CA LEU A 82 -9.72 4.57 -10.01
C LEU A 82 -10.77 4.71 -8.90
N THR A 83 -10.54 4.08 -7.75
CA THR A 83 -11.47 4.16 -6.60
C THR A 83 -11.51 5.56 -5.99
N GLY A 84 -10.38 6.28 -6.03
CA GLY A 84 -10.29 7.65 -5.56
C GLY A 84 -11.13 8.61 -6.40
N VAL A 85 -11.02 8.57 -7.73
CA VAL A 85 -11.82 9.43 -8.61
C VAL A 85 -13.29 9.06 -8.62
N TYR A 86 -13.62 7.75 -8.51
CA TYR A 86 -15.01 7.31 -8.33
C TYR A 86 -15.63 7.97 -7.09
N ALA A 87 -14.95 7.93 -5.96
CA ALA A 87 -15.43 8.55 -4.73
C ALA A 87 -15.70 10.06 -4.90
N ILE A 88 -14.82 10.77 -5.57
CA ILE A 88 -14.99 12.22 -5.84
C ILE A 88 -16.18 12.48 -6.76
N LEU A 89 -16.30 11.77 -7.88
CA LEU A 89 -17.30 12.06 -8.90
C LEU A 89 -18.70 11.61 -8.52
N VAL A 90 -18.83 10.50 -7.81
CA VAL A 90 -20.13 9.85 -7.54
C VAL A 90 -20.64 10.11 -6.13
N ARG A 91 -19.74 10.45 -5.19
CA ARG A 91 -20.07 10.53 -3.76
C ARG A 91 -19.71 11.90 -3.16
N GLY A 92 -20.15 12.97 -3.84
CA GLY A 92 -20.17 14.32 -3.28
C GLY A 92 -18.80 14.95 -3.04
N GLY A 93 -17.80 14.66 -3.87
CA GLY A 93 -16.47 15.28 -3.77
C GLY A 93 -15.55 14.66 -2.71
N ASN A 94 -15.99 13.61 -2.02
CA ASN A 94 -15.20 12.98 -0.96
C ASN A 94 -14.12 12.05 -1.52
N PHE A 95 -12.88 12.18 -1.04
CA PHE A 95 -11.78 11.30 -1.44
C PHE A 95 -11.65 10.12 -0.47
N GLY A 96 -12.04 8.94 -0.92
CA GLY A 96 -12.17 7.72 -0.11
C GLY A 96 -10.86 7.13 0.45
N ALA A 97 -9.70 7.68 0.08
CA ALA A 97 -8.40 7.20 0.56
C ALA A 97 -7.76 8.10 1.62
N ALA A 98 -8.00 9.43 1.58
CA ALA A 98 -7.31 10.40 2.41
C ALA A 98 -8.06 10.76 3.69
N GLN A 99 -7.56 10.31 4.83
CA GLN A 99 -8.13 10.68 6.13
C GLN A 99 -7.90 12.16 6.49
N THR A 100 -6.86 12.80 5.97
CA THR A 100 -6.63 14.23 6.23
C THR A 100 -7.82 15.09 5.81
N MET A 101 -8.36 14.88 4.60
CA MET A 101 -9.54 15.62 4.13
C MET A 101 -10.76 15.27 4.98
N ASN A 102 -10.96 14.00 5.29
CA ASN A 102 -12.06 13.56 6.15
C ASN A 102 -12.05 14.23 7.53
N LEU A 103 -10.86 14.36 8.14
CA LEU A 103 -10.72 15.03 9.46
C LEU A 103 -10.93 16.53 9.38
N ILE A 104 -10.44 17.20 8.32
CA ILE A 104 -10.68 18.63 8.11
C ILE A 104 -12.17 18.89 7.99
N GLU A 105 -12.85 18.18 7.10
CA GLU A 105 -14.27 18.30 6.87
C GLU A 105 -15.11 17.94 8.12
N MET A 106 -14.65 16.97 8.92
CA MET A 106 -15.29 16.64 10.19
C MET A 106 -15.32 17.84 11.14
N ILE A 107 -14.19 18.54 11.28
CA ILE A 107 -14.09 19.73 12.15
C ILE A 107 -14.93 20.88 11.60
N LEU A 108 -14.90 21.10 10.27
CA LEU A 108 -15.73 22.13 9.64
C LEU A 108 -17.23 21.86 9.87
N ASN A 109 -17.68 20.62 9.66
CA ASN A 109 -19.07 20.24 9.89
C ASN A 109 -19.47 20.41 11.38
N PHE A 110 -18.58 20.14 12.33
CA PHE A 110 -18.84 20.45 13.75
C PHE A 110 -18.97 21.96 13.99
N ALA A 111 -18.10 22.77 13.40
CA ALA A 111 -18.14 24.23 13.53
C ALA A 111 -19.41 24.85 12.92
N GLU A 112 -19.90 24.28 11.81
CA GLU A 112 -21.12 24.68 11.10
C GLU A 112 -22.41 24.09 11.70
N MET A 113 -22.31 23.31 12.80
CA MET A 113 -23.43 22.61 13.45
C MET A 113 -24.11 21.56 12.56
N ASN A 114 -23.43 21.11 11.48
CA ASN A 114 -23.86 19.96 10.68
C ASN A 114 -23.44 18.66 11.36
N LEU A 115 -24.10 18.33 12.47
CA LEU A 115 -23.73 17.21 13.32
C LEU A 115 -23.84 15.86 12.60
N THR A 116 -24.78 15.72 11.65
CA THR A 116 -24.95 14.48 10.88
C THR A 116 -23.68 14.13 10.13
N ASP A 117 -23.17 15.04 9.30
CA ASP A 117 -21.95 14.79 8.53
C ASP A 117 -20.71 14.70 9.42
N ALA A 118 -20.65 15.50 10.49
CA ALA A 118 -19.57 15.43 11.46
C ALA A 118 -19.45 14.03 12.10
N PHE A 119 -20.58 13.46 12.56
CA PHE A 119 -20.57 12.11 13.15
C PHE A 119 -20.37 11.01 12.11
N LEU A 120 -20.86 11.15 10.87
CA LEU A 120 -20.57 10.21 9.81
C LEU A 120 -19.07 10.19 9.47
N ARG A 121 -18.41 11.36 9.44
CA ARG A 121 -16.96 11.45 9.21
C ARG A 121 -16.16 10.87 10.39
N LEU A 122 -16.62 11.05 11.61
CA LEU A 122 -16.04 10.39 12.78
C LEU A 122 -16.18 8.86 12.68
N ALA A 123 -17.35 8.37 12.26
CA ALA A 123 -17.57 6.93 12.03
C ALA A 123 -16.64 6.39 10.94
N ILE A 124 -16.43 7.11 9.84
CA ILE A 124 -15.46 6.78 8.78
C ILE A 124 -14.04 6.70 9.36
N PHE A 125 -13.63 7.67 10.17
CA PHE A 125 -12.30 7.67 10.77
C PHE A 125 -12.06 6.44 11.65
N ILE A 126 -13.05 6.10 12.48
CA ILE A 126 -13.00 4.89 13.33
C ILE A 126 -12.99 3.62 12.46
N LEU A 127 -13.86 3.54 11.46
CA LEU A 127 -13.95 2.40 10.54
C LEU A 127 -12.64 2.17 9.80
N TYR A 128 -12.01 3.25 9.33
CA TYR A 128 -10.71 3.19 8.66
C TYR A 128 -9.62 2.63 9.59
N GLY A 129 -9.58 3.09 10.85
CA GLY A 129 -8.68 2.57 11.87
C GLY A 129 -8.93 1.09 12.18
N LEU A 130 -10.19 0.67 12.31
CA LEU A 130 -10.56 -0.73 12.51
C LEU A 130 -10.16 -1.62 11.32
N ALA A 131 -10.30 -1.11 10.09
CA ALA A 131 -9.85 -1.84 8.89
C ALA A 131 -8.32 -2.03 8.87
N ILE A 132 -7.53 -1.04 9.27
CA ILE A 132 -6.08 -1.16 9.44
C ILE A 132 -5.74 -2.21 10.51
N ILE A 133 -6.41 -2.17 11.67
CA ILE A 133 -6.19 -3.14 12.74
C ILE A 133 -6.53 -4.56 12.27
N ALA A 134 -7.66 -4.75 11.58
CA ALA A 134 -8.06 -6.03 11.03
C ALA A 134 -7.02 -6.56 10.03
N ALA A 135 -6.57 -5.72 9.10
CA ALA A 135 -5.55 -6.09 8.12
C ALA A 135 -4.21 -6.46 8.79
N PHE A 136 -3.81 -5.74 9.84
CA PHE A 136 -2.63 -6.05 10.64
C PHE A 136 -2.76 -7.42 11.32
N LEU A 137 -3.84 -7.66 12.07
CA LEU A 137 -4.06 -8.90 12.80
C LEU A 137 -4.15 -10.12 11.87
N ILE A 138 -4.82 -9.95 10.71
CA ILE A 138 -4.88 -11.00 9.69
C ILE A 138 -3.49 -11.23 9.09
N GLY A 139 -2.70 -10.17 8.86
CA GLY A 139 -1.34 -10.28 8.38
C GLY A 139 -0.41 -11.04 9.32
N GLU A 140 -0.54 -10.83 10.64
CA GLU A 140 0.22 -11.55 11.66
C GLU A 140 -0.22 -13.03 11.78
N ARG A 141 -1.53 -13.30 11.73
CA ARG A 141 -2.07 -14.65 11.94
C ARG A 141 -2.01 -15.53 10.70
N PHE A 142 -2.15 -14.95 9.51
CA PHE A 142 -2.29 -15.63 8.23
C PHE A 142 -1.34 -15.05 7.17
N SER A 143 -0.04 -14.96 7.50
CA SER A 143 0.96 -14.29 6.66
C SER A 143 1.03 -14.82 5.23
N SER A 144 0.90 -16.14 5.03
CA SER A 144 0.95 -16.81 3.73
C SER A 144 -0.24 -16.49 2.81
N VAL A 145 -1.41 -16.18 3.38
CA VAL A 145 -2.63 -15.92 2.60
C VAL A 145 -3.17 -14.49 2.73
N LYS A 146 -2.48 -13.61 3.45
CA LYS A 146 -2.93 -12.22 3.70
C LYS A 146 -3.25 -11.45 2.42
N SER A 147 -2.46 -11.62 1.36
CA SER A 147 -2.69 -10.95 0.10
C SER A 147 -3.94 -11.45 -0.62
N TYR A 148 -4.26 -12.74 -0.53
CA TYR A 148 -5.49 -13.30 -1.09
C TYR A 148 -6.71 -12.78 -0.33
N ILE A 149 -6.65 -12.74 1.01
CA ILE A 149 -7.72 -12.20 1.85
C ILE A 149 -7.96 -10.72 1.50
N ALA A 150 -6.90 -9.95 1.32
CA ALA A 150 -7.02 -8.56 0.92
C ALA A 150 -7.72 -8.39 -0.42
N LEU A 151 -7.33 -9.15 -1.44
CA LEU A 151 -7.97 -9.09 -2.76
C LEU A 151 -9.44 -9.51 -2.71
N VAL A 152 -9.80 -10.50 -1.89
CA VAL A 152 -11.22 -10.88 -1.67
C VAL A 152 -11.99 -9.74 -1.04
N ILE A 153 -11.45 -9.08 -0.01
CA ILE A 153 -12.08 -7.93 0.63
C ILE A 153 -12.24 -6.78 -0.38
N GLU A 154 -11.21 -6.49 -1.21
CA GLU A 154 -11.30 -5.47 -2.24
C GLU A 154 -12.39 -5.78 -3.26
N ILE A 155 -12.49 -7.03 -3.74
CA ILE A 155 -13.54 -7.48 -4.66
C ILE A 155 -14.93 -7.26 -4.05
N VAL A 156 -15.13 -7.68 -2.79
CA VAL A 156 -16.41 -7.52 -2.08
C VAL A 156 -16.74 -6.03 -1.89
N CYS A 157 -15.77 -5.21 -1.49
CA CYS A 157 -15.98 -3.78 -1.30
C CYS A 157 -16.33 -3.07 -2.61
N VAL A 158 -15.65 -3.40 -3.72
CA VAL A 158 -15.95 -2.87 -5.06
C VAL A 158 -17.37 -3.27 -5.51
N TRP A 159 -17.75 -4.52 -5.28
CA TRP A 159 -19.08 -5.00 -5.62
C TRP A 159 -20.16 -4.25 -4.82
N ILE A 160 -20.01 -4.15 -3.49
CA ILE A 160 -20.93 -3.43 -2.61
C ILE A 160 -21.02 -1.95 -3.00
N ALA A 161 -19.90 -1.27 -3.23
CA ALA A 161 -19.88 0.15 -3.58
C ALA A 161 -20.66 0.45 -4.88
N GLY A 162 -20.63 -0.48 -5.85
CA GLY A 162 -21.34 -0.35 -7.12
C GLY A 162 -22.84 -0.63 -7.07
N ILE A 163 -23.32 -1.37 -6.05
CA ILE A 163 -24.78 -1.63 -5.90
C ILE A 163 -25.49 -0.60 -5.01
N ILE A 164 -24.74 0.22 -4.23
CA ILE A 164 -25.35 1.23 -3.36
C ILE A 164 -25.95 2.36 -4.21
N PRO A 165 -27.28 2.61 -4.13
CA PRO A 165 -27.93 3.63 -4.94
C PRO A 165 -27.41 5.05 -4.68
N SER A 166 -27.59 5.95 -5.65
CA SER A 166 -27.24 7.37 -5.50
C SER A 166 -28.09 8.11 -4.45
N SER A 167 -29.24 7.54 -4.06
CA SER A 167 -30.11 8.08 -3.00
C SER A 167 -29.56 7.89 -1.58
N VAL A 168 -28.61 6.97 -1.41
CA VAL A 168 -27.93 6.77 -0.10
C VAL A 168 -26.97 7.92 0.15
N HIS A 169 -26.91 8.36 1.42
CA HIS A 169 -26.02 9.43 1.83
C HIS A 169 -24.56 9.18 1.36
N PRO A 170 -23.90 10.15 0.69
CA PRO A 170 -22.61 9.94 0.06
C PRO A 170 -21.54 9.36 0.97
N LEU A 171 -21.46 9.83 2.21
CA LEU A 171 -20.49 9.34 3.21
C LEU A 171 -20.75 7.88 3.60
N ILE A 172 -22.01 7.47 3.76
CA ILE A 172 -22.37 6.07 4.07
C ILE A 172 -22.02 5.18 2.88
N ALA A 173 -22.33 5.62 1.67
CA ALA A 173 -22.03 4.88 0.45
C ALA A 173 -20.52 4.68 0.18
N LEU A 174 -19.66 5.46 0.84
CA LEU A 174 -18.21 5.36 0.76
C LEU A 174 -17.58 4.41 1.78
N PHE A 175 -18.33 3.89 2.75
CA PHE A 175 -17.78 2.95 3.76
C PHE A 175 -17.00 1.78 3.13
N PRO A 176 -17.50 1.10 2.08
CA PRO A 176 -16.73 0.05 1.41
C PRO A 176 -15.42 0.54 0.80
N VAL A 177 -15.41 1.76 0.22
CA VAL A 177 -14.21 2.33 -0.41
C VAL A 177 -13.15 2.68 0.65
N PHE A 178 -13.56 3.19 1.82
CA PHE A 178 -12.65 3.45 2.93
C PHE A 178 -12.05 2.14 3.49
N ILE A 179 -12.84 1.09 3.65
CA ILE A 179 -12.36 -0.23 4.08
C ILE A 179 -11.34 -0.78 3.08
N LEU A 180 -11.68 -0.78 1.78
CA LEU A 180 -10.80 -1.23 0.71
C LEU A 180 -9.45 -0.52 0.77
N ASN A 181 -9.46 0.81 0.77
CA ASN A 181 -8.23 1.60 0.77
C ASN A 181 -7.38 1.39 2.03
N ALA A 182 -8.01 1.33 3.21
CA ALA A 182 -7.31 1.07 4.47
C ALA A 182 -6.65 -0.31 4.47
N TYR A 183 -7.39 -1.33 4.01
CA TYR A 183 -6.95 -2.71 3.96
C TYR A 183 -5.82 -2.90 2.94
N GLN A 184 -5.98 -2.34 1.73
CA GLN A 184 -4.95 -2.34 0.68
C GLN A 184 -3.64 -1.71 1.19
N TRP A 185 -3.73 -0.54 1.80
CA TRP A 185 -2.57 0.19 2.29
C TRP A 185 -1.79 -0.59 3.35
N GLN A 186 -2.49 -1.24 4.29
CA GLN A 186 -1.85 -2.01 5.36
C GLN A 186 -1.27 -3.34 4.85
N THR A 187 -1.94 -4.00 3.90
CA THR A 187 -1.54 -5.35 3.47
C THR A 187 -0.42 -5.33 2.44
N PHE A 188 -0.48 -4.44 1.45
CA PHE A 188 0.45 -4.41 0.33
C PHE A 188 1.57 -3.39 0.57
N THR A 189 2.60 -3.84 1.26
CA THR A 189 3.81 -3.05 1.47
C THR A 189 4.70 -3.08 0.22
N THR A 190 5.51 -2.02 0.04
CA THR A 190 6.43 -1.91 -1.09
C THR A 190 7.58 -2.92 -1.02
N PRO A 191 8.10 -3.36 -2.18
CA PRO A 191 9.40 -4.03 -2.26
C PRO A 191 10.49 -3.19 -1.61
N GLU A 192 11.53 -3.84 -1.07
CA GLU A 192 12.75 -3.21 -0.56
C GLU A 192 12.52 -2.16 0.56
N CYS A 193 11.45 -2.30 1.37
CA CYS A 193 11.13 -1.38 2.49
C CYS A 193 10.98 0.10 2.07
N TYR A 194 10.66 0.39 0.81
CA TYR A 194 10.33 1.74 0.38
C TYR A 194 8.95 2.14 0.93
N ASN A 195 8.84 3.31 1.52
CA ASN A 195 7.58 3.82 2.03
C ASN A 195 6.76 4.46 0.89
N SER A 196 6.29 3.64 -0.06
CA SER A 196 5.39 4.04 -1.14
C SER A 196 3.96 3.67 -0.82
N SER A 197 3.01 4.49 -1.22
CA SER A 197 1.58 4.24 -1.03
C SER A 197 0.89 4.03 -2.37
N THR A 198 -0.03 3.07 -2.41
CA THR A 198 -0.86 2.79 -3.58
C THR A 198 -2.12 3.64 -3.65
N ILE A 199 -2.49 4.30 -2.55
CA ILE A 199 -3.79 5.00 -2.41
C ILE A 199 -3.69 6.53 -2.37
N PHE A 200 -2.48 7.11 -2.31
CA PHE A 200 -2.27 8.56 -2.36
C PHE A 200 -0.90 8.93 -2.93
N SER A 201 -0.79 10.15 -3.49
CA SER A 201 0.34 10.56 -4.34
C SER A 201 1.37 11.42 -3.65
N THR A 202 1.03 12.21 -2.62
CA THR A 202 1.90 13.27 -2.09
C THR A 202 3.27 12.75 -1.62
N ASN A 203 3.28 11.65 -0.85
CA ASN A 203 4.54 11.03 -0.43
C ASN A 203 5.30 10.44 -1.62
N ASN A 204 4.62 9.79 -2.55
CA ASN A 204 5.22 9.21 -3.74
C ASN A 204 5.87 10.29 -4.61
N TYR A 205 5.22 11.46 -4.78
CA TYR A 205 5.79 12.60 -5.48
C TYR A 205 7.08 13.09 -4.81
N LYS A 206 7.05 13.33 -3.49
CA LYS A 206 8.25 13.71 -2.72
C LYS A 206 9.38 12.71 -2.92
N GLN A 207 9.09 11.40 -2.80
CA GLN A 207 10.10 10.35 -2.93
C GLN A 207 10.64 10.25 -4.38
N THR A 208 9.80 10.45 -5.38
CA THR A 208 10.21 10.51 -6.79
C THR A 208 11.25 11.60 -7.01
N VAL A 209 10.94 12.83 -6.59
CA VAL A 209 11.85 13.99 -6.76
C VAL A 209 13.17 13.73 -6.05
N LEU A 210 13.12 13.28 -4.78
CA LEU A 210 14.34 13.05 -4.00
C LEU A 210 15.17 11.87 -4.54
N ALA A 211 14.55 10.80 -5.01
CA ALA A 211 15.26 9.65 -5.54
C ALA A 211 15.96 9.97 -6.87
N TRP A 212 15.30 10.72 -7.77
CA TRP A 212 15.94 11.20 -9.00
C TRP A 212 17.08 12.15 -8.71
N MET A 213 16.91 13.10 -7.76
CA MET A 213 17.98 14.03 -7.40
C MET A 213 19.20 13.28 -6.83
N ARG A 214 18.97 12.33 -5.90
CA ARG A 214 20.05 11.51 -5.34
C ARG A 214 20.77 10.70 -6.42
N TYR A 215 20.01 10.10 -7.35
CA TYR A 215 20.61 9.37 -8.46
C TYR A 215 21.51 10.28 -9.32
N HIS A 216 21.05 11.49 -9.65
CA HIS A 216 21.86 12.43 -10.43
C HIS A 216 23.13 12.89 -9.69
N MET A 217 23.07 12.99 -8.35
CA MET A 217 24.24 13.41 -7.54
C MET A 217 25.24 12.28 -7.30
N THR A 218 24.77 11.04 -7.13
CA THR A 218 25.62 9.93 -6.66
C THR A 218 25.83 8.84 -7.70
N HIS A 219 25.04 8.82 -8.78
CA HIS A 219 24.96 7.74 -9.79
C HIS A 219 24.66 6.35 -9.19
N ASP A 220 24.12 6.30 -7.97
CA ASP A 220 23.76 5.06 -7.30
C ASP A 220 22.55 4.39 -7.97
N GLN A 221 22.75 3.17 -8.46
CA GLN A 221 21.71 2.38 -9.14
C GLN A 221 20.55 2.00 -8.21
N SER A 222 20.76 1.95 -6.90
CA SER A 222 19.68 1.73 -5.93
C SER A 222 18.69 2.90 -5.92
N GLN A 223 19.18 4.13 -5.99
CA GLN A 223 18.36 5.35 -6.10
C GLN A 223 17.61 5.39 -7.44
N LYS A 224 18.22 4.92 -8.54
CA LYS A 224 17.56 4.82 -9.85
C LYS A 224 16.38 3.84 -9.81
N LYS A 225 16.56 2.65 -9.22
CA LYS A 225 15.46 1.67 -9.04
C LYS A 225 14.33 2.25 -8.22
N ARG A 226 14.67 2.91 -7.10
CA ARG A 226 13.72 3.61 -6.24
C ARG A 226 12.95 4.68 -7.00
N ALA A 227 13.65 5.53 -7.77
CA ALA A 227 13.04 6.58 -8.57
C ALA A 227 12.04 6.02 -9.58
N TRP A 228 12.39 4.95 -10.29
CA TRP A 228 11.49 4.30 -11.25
C TRP A 228 10.24 3.69 -10.57
N LEU A 229 10.38 3.07 -9.40
CA LEU A 229 9.23 2.53 -8.66
C LEU A 229 8.24 3.64 -8.29
N PHE A 230 8.73 4.75 -7.67
CA PHE A 230 7.85 5.85 -7.28
C PHE A 230 7.26 6.58 -8.48
N THR A 231 8.03 6.77 -9.56
CA THR A 231 7.54 7.36 -10.82
C THR A 231 6.44 6.49 -11.43
N GLY A 232 6.67 5.17 -11.50
CA GLY A 232 5.68 4.20 -12.00
C GLY A 232 4.40 4.23 -11.16
N THR A 233 4.53 4.23 -9.83
CA THR A 233 3.39 4.33 -8.91
C THR A 233 2.57 5.60 -9.17
N LEU A 234 3.22 6.75 -9.34
CA LEU A 234 2.52 8.01 -9.67
C LEU A 234 1.83 7.94 -11.02
N ILE A 235 2.52 7.50 -12.07
CA ILE A 235 1.95 7.43 -13.43
C ILE A 235 0.72 6.53 -13.41
N PHE A 236 0.81 5.34 -12.84
CA PHE A 236 -0.31 4.39 -12.84
C PHE A 236 -1.46 4.84 -11.95
N PHE A 237 -1.19 5.51 -10.84
CA PHE A 237 -2.24 6.14 -10.03
C PHE A 237 -3.03 7.16 -10.87
N HIS A 238 -2.34 8.03 -11.62
CA HIS A 238 -3.02 9.02 -12.46
C HIS A 238 -3.70 8.41 -13.69
N LEU A 239 -3.15 7.34 -14.26
CA LEU A 239 -3.84 6.56 -15.29
C LEU A 239 -5.11 5.89 -14.73
N GLY A 240 -5.08 5.43 -13.48
CA GLY A 240 -6.25 4.93 -12.76
C GLY A 240 -7.33 6.00 -12.59
N ILE A 241 -6.94 7.25 -12.25
CA ILE A 241 -7.87 8.39 -12.21
C ILE A 241 -8.53 8.61 -13.56
N LEU A 242 -7.75 8.63 -14.64
CA LEU A 242 -8.26 8.84 -15.99
C LEU A 242 -9.20 7.71 -16.41
N ALA A 243 -8.85 6.47 -16.18
CA ALA A 243 -9.70 5.31 -16.45
C ALA A 243 -10.99 5.34 -15.65
N GLY A 244 -10.91 5.67 -14.35
CA GLY A 244 -12.06 5.80 -13.46
C GLY A 244 -13.00 6.95 -13.87
N TYR A 245 -12.45 8.07 -14.35
CA TYR A 245 -13.26 9.15 -14.92
C TYR A 245 -14.12 8.68 -16.09
N PHE A 246 -13.52 7.97 -17.04
CA PHE A 246 -14.28 7.43 -18.17
C PHE A 246 -15.26 6.34 -17.75
N ALA A 247 -14.88 5.46 -16.83
CA ALA A 247 -15.77 4.43 -16.28
C ALA A 247 -17.02 5.04 -15.64
N VAL A 248 -16.84 6.06 -14.80
CA VAL A 248 -17.97 6.79 -14.16
C VAL A 248 -18.79 7.54 -15.19
N LYS A 249 -18.17 8.19 -16.17
CA LYS A 249 -18.89 8.91 -17.23
C LYS A 249 -19.80 7.98 -18.04
N HIS A 250 -19.40 6.73 -18.27
CA HIS A 250 -20.17 5.77 -19.04
C HIS A 250 -21.16 4.95 -18.21
N ALA A 251 -20.83 4.61 -16.98
CA ALA A 251 -21.58 3.67 -16.15
C ALA A 251 -22.09 4.25 -14.82
N GLY A 252 -21.86 5.53 -14.53
CA GLY A 252 -22.29 6.18 -13.29
C GLY A 252 -21.78 5.46 -12.04
N ILE A 253 -22.68 5.11 -11.12
CA ILE A 253 -22.35 4.38 -9.88
C ILE A 253 -21.72 3.01 -10.13
N HIS A 254 -22.04 2.36 -11.25
CA HIS A 254 -21.47 1.07 -11.63
C HIS A 254 -20.07 1.20 -12.22
N GLY A 255 -19.58 2.43 -12.48
CA GLY A 255 -18.22 2.68 -12.96
C GLY A 255 -17.14 2.11 -12.09
N ILE A 256 -17.37 1.94 -10.77
CA ILE A 256 -16.41 1.30 -9.88
C ILE A 256 -16.15 -0.19 -10.23
N TRP A 257 -17.07 -0.86 -10.91
CA TRP A 257 -16.87 -2.26 -11.29
C TRP A 257 -15.78 -2.47 -12.35
N PHE A 258 -15.36 -1.41 -13.05
CA PHE A 258 -14.16 -1.47 -13.91
C PHE A 258 -12.90 -1.81 -13.10
N THR A 259 -12.91 -1.62 -11.78
CA THR A 259 -11.83 -2.05 -10.87
C THR A 259 -11.64 -3.57 -10.86
N PHE A 260 -12.64 -4.37 -11.24
CA PHE A 260 -12.48 -5.82 -11.35
C PHE A 260 -11.38 -6.22 -12.35
N VAL A 261 -11.18 -5.45 -13.41
CA VAL A 261 -10.13 -5.74 -14.41
C VAL A 261 -8.73 -5.71 -13.78
N PRO A 262 -8.28 -4.62 -13.15
CA PRO A 262 -6.98 -4.62 -12.48
C PRO A 262 -6.95 -5.52 -11.22
N LEU A 263 -8.08 -5.83 -10.57
CA LEU A 263 -8.14 -6.82 -9.48
C LEU A 263 -7.86 -8.24 -9.97
N ILE A 264 -8.34 -8.63 -11.15
CA ILE A 264 -7.98 -9.90 -11.79
C ILE A 264 -6.46 -9.93 -12.05
N THR A 265 -5.90 -8.85 -12.57
CA THR A 265 -4.45 -8.73 -12.78
C THR A 265 -3.67 -8.86 -11.47
N ALA A 266 -4.12 -8.19 -10.40
CA ALA A 266 -3.52 -8.30 -9.07
C ALA A 266 -3.56 -9.76 -8.56
N THR A 267 -4.70 -10.44 -8.73
CA THR A 267 -4.85 -11.85 -8.34
C THR A 267 -3.86 -12.74 -9.09
N CYS A 268 -3.71 -12.56 -10.39
CA CYS A 268 -2.72 -13.31 -11.19
C CYS A 268 -1.28 -13.03 -10.74
N LEU A 269 -0.98 -11.80 -10.30
CA LEU A 269 0.35 -11.42 -9.82
C LEU A 269 0.64 -12.00 -8.42
N VAL A 270 -0.37 -12.22 -7.59
CA VAL A 270 -0.22 -12.84 -6.26
C VAL A 270 -0.11 -14.36 -6.36
N LEU A 271 -0.68 -14.99 -7.40
CA LEU A 271 -0.58 -16.43 -7.59
C LEU A 271 0.88 -16.93 -7.68
N PRO A 272 1.22 -18.06 -7.02
CA PRO A 272 2.57 -18.61 -7.08
C PRO A 272 2.93 -19.08 -8.50
N ILE A 273 4.20 -18.84 -8.89
CA ILE A 273 4.74 -19.39 -10.14
C ILE A 273 5.19 -20.83 -9.86
N GLY A 274 4.31 -21.80 -10.13
CA GLY A 274 4.68 -23.21 -10.23
C GLY A 274 5.38 -23.77 -8.99
N GLY A 275 4.67 -24.07 -7.92
CA GLY A 275 5.09 -24.95 -6.82
C GLY A 275 6.30 -24.48 -5.96
N ALA A 276 7.07 -23.51 -6.40
CA ALA A 276 8.30 -23.08 -5.72
C ALA A 276 8.09 -22.05 -4.60
N GLU A 277 6.99 -21.26 -4.66
CA GLU A 277 6.68 -20.27 -3.62
C GLU A 277 6.04 -20.89 -2.36
N ILE A 278 5.49 -22.12 -2.46
CA ILE A 278 4.91 -22.84 -1.32
C ILE A 278 5.99 -23.30 -0.33
N LEU A 279 7.20 -23.58 -0.82
CA LEU A 279 8.31 -24.03 0.00
C LEU A 279 9.03 -22.91 0.77
N GLU A 280 8.94 -21.64 0.31
CA GLU A 280 9.52 -20.49 1.04
C GLU A 280 8.61 -19.98 2.17
N ALA A 281 7.30 -20.24 2.09
CA ALA A 281 6.36 -19.91 3.17
C ALA A 281 6.51 -20.85 4.38
N ASP A 282 6.98 -22.09 4.17
CA ASP A 282 7.18 -23.08 5.23
C ASP A 282 8.59 -23.03 5.87
N VAL A 283 9.51 -22.25 5.32
CA VAL A 283 10.89 -22.13 5.85
C VAL A 283 11.13 -20.81 6.60
N GLY A 284 10.10 -19.99 6.73
CA GLY A 284 10.10 -18.72 7.48
C GLY A 284 9.70 -18.91 8.95
N ILE A 285 10.33 -19.87 9.66
CA ILE A 285 10.29 -19.96 11.13
C ILE A 285 11.59 -19.39 11.69
#